data_c26cd67eee3a4d1ad202c4086b7c2d75
#
_entry.id   c26cd67eee3a4d1ad202c4086b7c2d75
#
_cell.length_a   1.000
_cell.length_b   1.000
_cell.length_c   1.000
_cell.angle_alpha   90.00
_cell.angle_beta   90.00
_cell.angle_gamma   90.00
#
_symmetry.space_group_name_H-M   'P 1'
#
loop_
_entity.id
_entity.type
_entity.pdbx_description
1 polymer ?
#
loop_
_entity_poly.entity_id
_entity_poly.type
_entity_poly.pdbx_seq_one_letter_code
_entity_poly.pdbx_strand_id
1 'polypeptide(L)'
;MELSRYGVRSNAITPMARTRLTEQTPGLEDLVKAPEDASAFDPWDPANISPMIAYLATADCPFTGETFFLQGDVVARYQPYVLAETITNDHERWTVERLVEEAPKLAAGDDRRGGPSELLRVAR
;
A
#
# COMPACT_ATOMS: atom_id res chain seq x y z
N MET A 1 -2.09 -16.68 -11.80
CA MET A 1 -1.04 -16.81 -10.74
C MET A 1 -0.35 -18.15 -10.94
N GLU A 2 0.89 -18.13 -11.43
CA GLU A 2 1.60 -19.35 -11.85
C GLU A 2 1.95 -20.28 -10.70
N LEU A 3 2.18 -19.74 -9.50
CA LEU A 3 2.62 -20.50 -8.34
C LEU A 3 1.48 -21.19 -7.56
N SER A 4 0.24 -20.77 -7.74
CA SER A 4 -0.91 -21.32 -7.00
C SER A 4 -1.12 -22.81 -7.27
N ARG A 5 -0.82 -23.29 -8.47
CA ARG A 5 -0.88 -24.73 -8.84
C ARG A 5 0.09 -25.61 -8.04
N TYR A 6 1.08 -25.01 -7.40
CA TYR A 6 2.05 -25.72 -6.54
C TYR A 6 1.80 -25.51 -5.05
N GLY A 7 0.67 -24.87 -4.69
CA GLY A 7 0.37 -24.52 -3.31
C GLY A 7 1.26 -23.42 -2.72
N VAL A 8 2.02 -22.71 -3.57
CA VAL A 8 2.91 -21.63 -3.13
C VAL A 8 2.15 -20.32 -3.07
N ARG A 9 2.22 -19.65 -1.92
CA ARG A 9 1.70 -18.31 -1.72
C ARG A 9 2.80 -17.27 -1.97
N SER A 10 2.42 -16.13 -2.54
CA SER A 10 3.31 -15.00 -2.78
C SER A 10 2.59 -13.71 -2.41
N ASN A 11 3.12 -12.98 -1.44
CA ASN A 11 2.60 -11.69 -1.01
C ASN A 11 3.72 -10.67 -1.03
N ALA A 12 3.37 -9.39 -1.07
CA ALA A 12 4.30 -8.28 -0.99
C ALA A 12 4.06 -7.45 0.28
N ILE A 13 5.11 -6.83 0.79
CA ILE A 13 5.03 -5.85 1.88
C ILE A 13 5.70 -4.54 1.46
N THR A 14 5.15 -3.43 1.92
CA THR A 14 5.73 -2.08 1.82
C THR A 14 6.01 -1.58 3.24
N PRO A 15 7.15 -1.93 3.83
CA PRO A 15 7.46 -1.59 5.20
C PRO A 15 7.95 -0.14 5.30
N MET A 16 7.50 0.56 6.34
CA MET A 16 8.07 1.82 6.77
C MET A 16 8.69 1.65 8.15
N ALA A 17 10.02 1.72 8.22
CA ALA A 17 10.78 1.55 9.45
C ALA A 17 12.07 2.36 9.40
N ARG A 18 12.65 2.61 10.56
CA ARG A 18 13.98 3.21 10.71
C ARG A 18 15.03 2.22 10.19
N THR A 19 15.82 2.67 9.24
CA THR A 19 16.94 1.93 8.66
C THR A 19 18.13 2.89 8.51
N ARG A 20 19.33 2.36 8.33
CA ARG A 20 20.49 3.20 8.03
C ARG A 20 20.26 4.14 6.84
N LEU A 21 19.48 3.69 5.86
CA LEU A 21 19.16 4.52 4.69
C LEU A 21 18.24 5.70 5.08
N THR A 22 17.19 5.45 5.85
CA THR A 22 16.24 6.50 6.28
C THR A 22 16.89 7.49 7.24
N GLU A 23 17.76 7.03 8.13
CA GLU A 23 18.54 7.88 9.06
C GLU A 23 19.55 8.78 8.34
N GLN A 24 20.03 8.37 7.18
CA GLN A 24 20.99 9.13 6.36
C GLN A 24 20.32 9.97 5.26
N THR A 25 19.00 9.91 5.14
CA THR A 25 18.27 10.67 4.11
C THR A 25 17.94 12.06 4.63
N PRO A 26 18.44 13.15 4.01
CA PRO A 26 18.16 14.51 4.45
C PRO A 26 16.66 14.78 4.60
N GLY A 27 16.27 15.27 5.78
CA GLY A 27 14.87 15.57 6.12
C GLY A 27 14.03 14.40 6.64
N LEU A 28 14.57 13.18 6.70
CA LEU A 28 13.92 12.02 7.33
C LEU A 28 14.52 11.69 8.70
N GLU A 29 15.74 12.09 8.99
CA GLU A 29 16.47 11.77 10.23
C GLU A 29 15.70 12.11 11.49
N ASP A 30 15.07 13.28 11.55
CA ASP A 30 14.27 13.72 12.69
C ASP A 30 12.91 13.00 12.78
N LEU A 31 12.34 12.64 11.63
CA LEU A 31 11.04 11.96 11.56
C LEU A 31 11.12 10.53 12.09
N VAL A 32 12.21 9.83 11.78
CA VAL A 32 12.39 8.40 12.13
C VAL A 32 13.15 8.20 13.44
N LYS A 33 13.47 9.28 14.16
CA LYS A 33 14.23 9.22 15.42
C LYS A 33 13.52 8.36 16.46
N ALA A 34 14.30 7.54 17.17
CA ALA A 34 13.78 6.76 18.28
C ALA A 34 13.27 7.67 19.42
N PRO A 35 12.25 7.25 20.16
CA PRO A 35 11.80 7.96 21.35
C PRO A 35 12.93 8.10 22.37
N GLU A 36 12.96 9.20 23.11
CA GLU A 36 13.94 9.40 24.20
C GLU A 36 13.68 8.44 25.37
N ASP A 37 12.43 8.14 25.65
CA ASP A 37 12.04 7.14 26.63
C ASP A 37 12.05 5.75 25.98
N ALA A 38 12.99 4.93 26.38
CA ALA A 38 13.14 3.55 25.88
C ALA A 38 11.96 2.62 26.19
N SER A 39 11.06 3.02 27.09
CA SER A 39 9.81 2.29 27.37
C SER A 39 8.64 2.71 26.48
N ALA A 40 8.77 3.82 25.78
CA ALA A 40 7.74 4.31 24.86
C ALA A 40 7.71 3.43 23.59
N PHE A 41 6.50 3.28 23.02
CA PHE A 41 6.36 2.61 21.75
C PHE A 41 7.07 3.38 20.63
N ASP A 42 7.95 2.70 19.90
CA ASP A 42 8.67 3.27 18.77
C ASP A 42 8.00 2.85 17.45
N PRO A 43 7.24 3.73 16.79
CA PRO A 43 6.53 3.40 15.54
C PRO A 43 7.48 3.14 14.36
N TRP A 44 8.77 3.49 14.49
CA TRP A 44 9.76 3.29 13.45
C TRP A 44 10.70 2.12 13.72
N ASP A 45 10.48 1.38 14.82
CA ASP A 45 11.31 0.20 15.12
C ASP A 45 11.12 -0.86 14.02
N PRO A 46 12.19 -1.33 13.36
CA PRO A 46 12.11 -2.41 12.37
C PRO A 46 11.52 -3.71 12.92
N ALA A 47 11.59 -3.95 14.23
CA ALA A 47 11.01 -5.12 14.87
C ALA A 47 9.50 -5.21 14.69
N ASN A 48 8.80 -4.07 14.51
CA ASN A 48 7.35 -4.04 14.27
C ASN A 48 6.93 -4.72 12.95
N ILE A 49 7.84 -4.88 12.01
CA ILE A 49 7.56 -5.49 10.70
C ILE A 49 7.57 -7.03 10.79
N SER A 50 8.39 -7.59 11.66
CA SER A 50 8.65 -9.03 11.74
C SER A 50 7.41 -9.89 12.01
N PRO A 51 6.46 -9.50 12.89
CA PRO A 51 5.27 -10.33 13.17
C PRO A 51 4.41 -10.59 11.94
N MET A 52 4.23 -9.59 11.08
CA MET A 52 3.45 -9.77 9.85
C MET A 52 4.15 -10.69 8.86
N ILE A 53 5.47 -10.59 8.73
CA ILE A 53 6.25 -11.50 7.88
C ILE A 53 6.10 -12.94 8.37
N ALA A 54 6.23 -13.16 9.68
CA ALA A 54 6.04 -14.48 10.28
C ALA A 54 4.63 -15.01 10.05
N TYR A 55 3.59 -14.17 10.22
CA TYR A 55 2.21 -14.55 9.96
C TYR A 55 1.98 -14.95 8.49
N LEU A 56 2.49 -14.21 7.53
CA LEU A 56 2.36 -14.54 6.11
C LEU A 56 3.01 -15.88 5.75
N ALA A 57 3.98 -16.35 6.54
CA ALA A 57 4.65 -17.62 6.36
C ALA A 57 3.93 -18.80 7.04
N THR A 58 2.95 -18.57 7.93
CA THR A 58 2.22 -19.65 8.61
C THR A 58 1.33 -20.44 7.66
N ALA A 59 1.05 -21.68 8.00
CA ALA A 59 0.15 -22.54 7.21
C ALA A 59 -1.28 -21.98 7.15
N ASP A 60 -1.73 -21.35 8.23
CA ASP A 60 -3.10 -20.84 8.36
C ASP A 60 -3.33 -19.48 7.67
N CYS A 61 -2.27 -18.86 7.11
CA CYS A 61 -2.40 -17.60 6.42
C CYS A 61 -3.20 -17.77 5.11
N PRO A 62 -4.34 -17.10 4.94
CA PRO A 62 -5.21 -17.25 3.76
C PRO A 62 -4.74 -16.41 2.56
N PHE A 63 -3.78 -15.50 2.78
CA PHE A 63 -3.44 -14.50 1.77
C PHE A 63 -2.46 -15.02 0.72
N THR A 64 -2.73 -14.71 -0.55
CA THR A 64 -1.81 -14.87 -1.67
C THR A 64 -2.12 -13.83 -2.74
N GLY A 65 -1.08 -13.21 -3.32
CA GLY A 65 -1.20 -12.15 -4.32
C GLY A 65 -1.56 -10.79 -3.72
N GLU A 66 -1.45 -10.64 -2.41
CA GLU A 66 -1.81 -9.42 -1.71
C GLU A 66 -0.57 -8.56 -1.44
N THR A 67 -0.80 -7.26 -1.26
CA THR A 67 0.23 -6.28 -0.84
C THR A 67 -0.19 -5.62 0.46
N PHE A 68 0.72 -5.55 1.43
CA PHE A 68 0.45 -4.98 2.74
C PHE A 68 1.38 -3.80 3.03
N PHE A 69 0.81 -2.73 3.58
CA PHE A 69 1.53 -1.62 4.19
C PHE A 69 1.76 -1.93 5.66
N LEU A 70 2.97 -1.68 6.16
CA LEU A 70 3.36 -1.93 7.55
C LEU A 70 4.13 -0.74 8.11
N GLN A 71 3.66 -0.20 9.23
CA GLN A 71 4.38 0.84 9.99
C GLN A 71 3.95 0.78 11.46
N GLY A 72 4.90 0.63 12.37
CA GLY A 72 4.59 0.57 13.80
C GLY A 72 3.55 -0.50 14.10
N ASP A 73 2.42 -0.09 14.66
CA ASP A 73 1.25 -0.92 14.98
C ASP A 73 0.21 -0.97 13.84
N VAL A 74 0.48 -0.30 12.71
CA VAL A 74 -0.42 -0.26 11.57
C VAL A 74 -0.10 -1.37 10.59
N VAL A 75 -1.11 -2.17 10.26
CA VAL A 75 -1.12 -3.13 9.15
C VAL A 75 -2.30 -2.79 8.26
N ALA A 76 -2.05 -2.46 6.99
CA ALA A 76 -3.09 -2.19 6.02
C ALA A 76 -2.89 -3.03 4.76
N ARG A 77 -3.96 -3.47 4.13
CA ARG A 77 -3.92 -4.17 2.85
C ARG A 77 -4.28 -3.21 1.73
N TYR A 78 -3.44 -3.15 0.70
CA TYR A 78 -3.77 -2.39 -0.50
C TYR A 78 -4.95 -3.03 -1.23
N GLN A 79 -5.86 -2.20 -1.68
CA GLN A 79 -6.86 -2.64 -2.64
C GLN A 79 -6.18 -2.73 -4.02
N PRO A 80 -6.28 -3.85 -4.73
CA PRO A 80 -5.73 -3.97 -6.07
C PRO A 80 -6.44 -3.02 -7.05
N TYR A 81 -5.82 -2.79 -8.21
CA TYR A 81 -6.45 -2.02 -9.28
C TYR A 81 -7.78 -2.66 -9.69
N VAL A 82 -8.83 -1.88 -9.66
CA VAL A 82 -10.17 -2.24 -10.13
C VAL A 82 -10.56 -1.30 -11.26
N LEU A 83 -11.33 -1.80 -12.22
CA LEU A 83 -11.99 -0.93 -13.19
C LEU A 83 -13.11 -0.19 -12.43
N ALA A 84 -12.91 1.09 -12.16
CA ALA A 84 -13.86 1.91 -11.41
C ALA A 84 -15.00 2.35 -12.33
N GLU A 85 -14.63 3.03 -13.41
CA GLU A 85 -15.58 3.55 -14.39
C GLU A 85 -15.24 3.00 -15.76
N THR A 86 -16.25 2.85 -16.60
CA THR A 86 -16.10 2.34 -17.97
C THR A 86 -16.96 3.18 -18.91
N ILE A 87 -16.40 3.54 -20.04
CA ILE A 87 -17.14 4.13 -21.17
C ILE A 87 -17.04 3.20 -22.37
N THR A 88 -18.09 3.19 -23.19
CA THR A 88 -18.13 2.40 -24.42
C THR A 88 -18.52 3.30 -25.60
N ASN A 89 -18.14 2.93 -26.78
CA ASN A 89 -18.45 3.67 -28.02
C ASN A 89 -19.23 2.78 -29.02
N ASP A 90 -20.28 2.15 -28.54
CA ASP A 90 -21.27 1.38 -29.37
C ASP A 90 -20.59 0.43 -30.39
N HIS A 91 -19.51 -0.24 -30.01
CA HIS A 91 -18.69 -1.12 -30.86
C HIS A 91 -17.93 -0.43 -31.99
N GLU A 92 -17.85 0.89 -31.97
CA GLU A 92 -17.09 1.68 -32.93
C GLU A 92 -15.72 2.04 -32.39
N ARG A 93 -14.80 2.41 -33.30
CA ARG A 93 -13.47 2.92 -32.91
C ARG A 93 -13.63 4.31 -32.28
N TRP A 94 -12.94 4.53 -31.16
CA TRP A 94 -12.83 5.84 -30.55
C TRP A 94 -12.11 6.84 -31.47
N THR A 95 -12.63 8.07 -31.52
CA THR A 95 -11.93 9.23 -32.05
C THR A 95 -11.52 10.15 -30.91
N VAL A 96 -10.59 11.06 -31.17
CA VAL A 96 -10.14 12.03 -30.15
C VAL A 96 -11.30 12.93 -29.72
N GLU A 97 -12.08 13.40 -30.68
CA GLU A 97 -13.24 14.28 -30.45
C GLU A 97 -14.25 13.59 -29.52
N ARG A 98 -14.57 12.33 -29.82
CA ARG A 98 -15.51 11.56 -29.00
C ARG A 98 -14.98 11.29 -27.60
N LEU A 99 -13.68 11.05 -27.45
CA LEU A 99 -13.05 10.90 -26.15
C LEU A 99 -13.04 12.21 -25.35
N VAL A 100 -12.86 13.37 -25.98
CA VAL A 100 -12.96 14.67 -25.31
C VAL A 100 -14.34 14.86 -24.66
N GLU A 101 -15.40 14.38 -25.29
CA GLU A 101 -16.77 14.46 -24.79
C GLU A 101 -17.04 13.44 -23.67
N GLU A 102 -16.58 12.20 -23.83
CA GLU A 102 -16.97 11.07 -22.99
C GLU A 102 -15.99 10.78 -21.82
N ALA A 103 -14.67 11.00 -22.00
CA ALA A 103 -13.68 10.68 -20.99
C ALA A 103 -13.84 11.42 -19.64
N PRO A 104 -14.43 12.63 -19.56
CA PRO A 104 -14.74 13.25 -18.28
C PRO A 104 -15.61 12.41 -17.35
N LYS A 105 -16.44 11.50 -17.91
CA LYS A 105 -17.26 10.57 -17.13
C LYS A 105 -16.43 9.58 -16.33
N LEU A 106 -15.19 9.26 -16.75
CA LEU A 106 -14.26 8.40 -16.03
C LEU A 106 -13.74 9.05 -14.74
N ALA A 107 -13.82 10.37 -14.63
CA ALA A 107 -13.40 11.12 -13.45
C ALA A 107 -14.53 11.33 -12.43
N ALA A 108 -15.79 11.07 -12.84
CA ALA A 108 -16.96 11.23 -11.98
C ALA A 108 -17.01 10.07 -10.98
N GLY A 109 -16.64 10.31 -9.74
CA GLY A 109 -16.68 9.32 -8.66
C GLY A 109 -15.35 9.07 -7.94
N ASP A 110 -14.29 9.74 -8.31
CA ASP A 110 -12.98 9.58 -7.68
C ASP A 110 -12.84 10.42 -6.38
N ASP A 111 -13.64 10.04 -5.38
CA ASP A 111 -13.48 10.51 -3.98
C ASP A 111 -12.42 9.65 -3.24
N ARG A 112 -11.72 8.76 -3.95
CA ARG A 112 -10.74 7.81 -3.41
C ARG A 112 -9.30 8.31 -3.44
N ARG A 113 -9.10 9.64 -3.38
CA ARG A 113 -7.76 10.24 -3.24
C ARG A 113 -7.28 10.21 -1.79
N GLY A 114 -7.45 9.09 -1.10
CA GLY A 114 -6.69 8.77 0.09
C GLY A 114 -5.23 8.56 -0.30
N GLY A 115 -4.48 9.64 -0.46
CA GLY A 115 -3.05 9.57 -0.75
C GLY A 115 -2.25 9.16 0.49
N PRO A 116 -0.94 8.91 0.35
CA PRO A 116 -0.02 8.56 1.45
C PRO A 116 -0.08 9.52 2.65
N SER A 117 -0.56 10.75 2.45
CA SER A 117 -0.72 11.75 3.51
C SER A 117 -1.78 11.40 4.57
N GLU A 118 -2.73 10.54 4.25
CA GLU A 118 -3.76 10.11 5.20
C GLU A 118 -3.24 8.98 6.11
N LEU A 119 -2.40 8.09 5.58
CA LEU A 119 -1.71 7.05 6.34
C LEU A 119 -0.71 7.66 7.34
N LEU A 120 -0.05 8.76 6.98
CA LEU A 120 0.88 9.48 7.87
C LEU A 120 0.16 10.24 9.01
N ARG A 121 -1.16 10.45 8.93
CA ARG A 121 -1.96 11.06 10.01
C ARG A 121 -2.35 10.07 11.11
N VAL A 122 -2.43 8.79 10.80
CA VAL A 122 -2.78 7.73 11.76
C VAL A 122 -1.58 7.37 12.65
N ALA A 123 -0.35 7.69 12.23
CA ALA A 123 0.90 7.38 12.92
C ALA A 123 1.43 8.53 13.83
N ARG A 124 0.56 9.47 14.25
CA ARG A 124 0.91 10.53 15.23
C ARG A 124 0.22 10.33 16.54
#